data_cd22ea5f65c591a1b1a075e6976d9484
#
_entry.id   cd22ea5f65c591a1b1a075e6976d9484
#
_cell.length_a   1.000
_cell.length_b   1.000
_cell.length_c   1.000
_cell.angle_alpha   90.00
_cell.angle_beta   90.00
_cell.angle_gamma   90.00
#
_symmetry.space_group_name_H-M   'P 1'
#
loop_
_entity.id
_entity.type
_entity.pdbx_description
1 polymer ?
#
loop_
_entity_poly.entity_id
_entity_poly.type
_entity_poly.pdbx_seq_one_letter_code
_entity_poly.pdbx_strand_id
1 'polypeptide(L)'
;MKKIEFLILGAALVSLPVMAQSENLVLTPPMGWNSWNVFHENINEKQIQEIADAMVSSGLRDAGYIYLNLDDNWMDTKRDAQGNLQNNPNTFPSGMKAIADYVHAKGLKFGLYGDRGLRTCHHYNSKWDSQSGSYMHEEQDAKKLAEWGVDYWKYDNCDPAQGSNQQEDYTRMSNALRHSGRDIVFSICAWEYKDWMPAIANLWRTTFDIGPEWISTSWYRGVYEIIDANDQYWKIAKPGHWNDPDMLEVGNRGLTYEEQKSQMTMWSMMAAPIMISSDVRNMSDETKGLYLNKDMIAINQDSLGVQGHRVSNVDGKQVWTKPLKNGDMAVALLNNNNSTQTVECNFADIGVEGEVEVRDAWQKKDLGALSHVSVELPAHGSALLRLITRPVPREPFNGEAFAIPGKIEMEDFDINGVGRGNTTYNELDSENHACTDEGKEAECTDYREGTGVDLYKKASGNIVVGHNRAGEWLEYTVKVATSGKYMMNASVASANSTSSFKLSMDGLDITQEIAVPAATSGENNYDEYNTVEAEVSLTEGEHILRFTVTGDWMDIDWIKFCAGESCEETDGIRTALPTVRSDAAPPRLVKRGNVLFIEKNGMRFDLTGHQIK
;
A
#
# COMPACT_ATOMS: atom_id res chain seq x y z
N MET A 1 11.19 57.90 -49.88
CA MET A 1 11.44 56.58 -49.31
C MET A 1 11.05 56.62 -47.84
N LYS A 2 9.87 56.11 -47.53
CA LYS A 2 9.36 56.00 -46.12
C LYS A 2 9.77 54.66 -45.60
N LYS A 3 10.48 54.63 -44.46
CA LYS A 3 10.79 53.43 -43.72
C LYS A 3 9.51 52.99 -42.91
N ILE A 4 9.11 51.78 -43.13
CA ILE A 4 8.05 51.15 -42.34
C ILE A 4 8.76 50.34 -41.22
N GLU A 5 8.55 50.72 -39.96
CA GLU A 5 9.00 50.00 -38.80
C GLU A 5 7.93 48.95 -38.46
N PHE A 6 8.34 47.69 -38.46
CA PHE A 6 7.51 46.58 -37.97
C PHE A 6 7.67 46.45 -36.44
N LEU A 7 6.61 46.72 -35.71
CA LEU A 7 6.51 46.44 -34.29
C LEU A 7 6.18 44.95 -34.13
N ILE A 8 7.12 44.14 -33.65
CA ILE A 8 6.85 42.76 -33.25
C ILE A 8 6.30 42.78 -31.82
N LEU A 9 5.00 42.54 -31.68
CA LEU A 9 4.34 42.32 -30.39
C LEU A 9 4.67 40.89 -29.91
N GLY A 10 5.62 40.76 -29.00
CA GLY A 10 5.90 39.50 -28.34
C GLY A 10 4.76 39.13 -27.37
N ALA A 11 3.95 38.16 -27.74
CA ALA A 11 3.01 37.54 -26.80
C ALA A 11 3.79 36.72 -25.79
N ALA A 12 3.91 37.18 -24.56
CA ALA A 12 4.39 36.38 -23.43
C ALA A 12 3.32 35.32 -23.12
N LEU A 13 3.59 34.09 -23.48
CA LEU A 13 2.86 32.95 -22.99
C LEU A 13 3.15 32.84 -21.48
N VAL A 14 2.23 33.33 -20.66
CA VAL A 14 2.19 33.03 -19.23
C VAL A 14 1.77 31.56 -19.11
N SER A 15 2.75 30.68 -18.93
CA SER A 15 2.46 29.31 -18.49
C SER A 15 1.92 29.39 -17.06
N LEU A 16 0.61 29.25 -16.90
CA LEU A 16 0.01 28.99 -15.62
C LEU A 16 0.60 27.67 -15.10
N PRO A 17 1.02 27.59 -13.83
CA PRO A 17 1.44 26.32 -13.27
C PRO A 17 0.25 25.36 -13.37
N VAL A 18 0.44 24.25 -14.05
CA VAL A 18 -0.49 23.11 -13.98
C VAL A 18 -0.44 22.66 -12.53
N MET A 19 -1.50 22.95 -11.78
CA MET A 19 -1.66 22.40 -10.43
C MET A 19 -1.85 20.91 -10.61
N ALA A 20 -0.81 20.13 -10.36
CA ALA A 20 -0.93 18.68 -10.25
C ALA A 20 -1.98 18.38 -9.18
N GLN A 21 -2.86 17.41 -9.42
CA GLN A 21 -3.73 16.88 -8.37
C GLN A 21 -2.86 16.59 -7.15
N SER A 22 -3.30 17.03 -5.97
CA SER A 22 -2.54 16.82 -4.73
C SER A 22 -2.25 15.32 -4.57
N GLU A 23 -0.96 14.96 -4.51
CA GLU A 23 -0.51 13.57 -4.22
C GLU A 23 -0.97 13.10 -2.82
N ASN A 24 -1.65 13.97 -2.08
CA ASN A 24 -2.08 13.78 -0.69
C ASN A 24 -3.58 13.45 -0.54
N LEU A 25 -4.25 12.97 -1.59
CA LEU A 25 -5.63 12.53 -1.47
C LEU A 25 -5.72 11.12 -0.88
N VAL A 26 -6.64 10.95 0.07
CA VAL A 26 -6.96 9.65 0.71
C VAL A 26 -5.73 8.84 1.12
N LEU A 27 -4.82 9.47 1.89
CA LEU A 27 -3.61 8.80 2.40
C LEU A 27 -3.90 7.61 3.33
N THR A 28 -5.11 7.52 3.85
CA THR A 28 -5.71 6.32 4.46
C THR A 28 -6.96 5.94 3.66
N PRO A 29 -7.43 4.69 3.74
CA PRO A 29 -8.61 4.25 3.00
C PRO A 29 -9.81 5.16 3.28
N PRO A 30 -10.54 5.68 2.28
CA PRO A 30 -11.67 6.56 2.53
C PRO A 30 -12.79 5.82 3.27
N MET A 31 -13.39 6.51 4.24
CA MET A 31 -14.54 6.03 4.99
C MET A 31 -15.74 6.92 4.71
N GLY A 32 -16.92 6.32 4.51
CA GLY A 32 -18.10 7.09 4.19
C GLY A 32 -19.36 6.24 4.03
N TRP A 33 -20.29 6.79 3.27
CA TRP A 33 -21.58 6.20 2.95
C TRP A 33 -21.87 6.30 1.45
N ASN A 34 -22.53 5.29 0.90
CA ASN A 34 -22.97 5.25 -0.49
C ASN A 34 -24.44 4.80 -0.56
N SER A 35 -25.22 5.35 -1.48
CA SER A 35 -26.67 5.16 -1.54
C SER A 35 -27.12 3.82 -2.13
N TRP A 36 -26.26 3.06 -2.85
CA TRP A 36 -26.74 2.04 -3.78
C TRP A 36 -27.39 0.82 -3.11
N ASN A 37 -26.68 0.10 -2.21
CA ASN A 37 -27.20 -1.19 -1.72
C ASN A 37 -28.47 -1.04 -0.86
N VAL A 38 -28.73 0.15 -0.30
CA VAL A 38 -29.92 0.40 0.52
C VAL A 38 -31.08 0.99 -0.26
N PHE A 39 -30.82 1.87 -1.25
CA PHE A 39 -31.88 2.61 -1.94
C PHE A 39 -31.95 2.30 -3.44
N HIS A 40 -30.89 1.72 -4.00
CA HIS A 40 -30.75 1.54 -5.44
C HIS A 40 -31.03 2.85 -6.18
N GLU A 41 -31.84 2.80 -7.23
CA GLU A 41 -32.28 3.95 -8.00
C GLU A 41 -33.27 4.86 -7.27
N ASN A 42 -33.80 4.45 -6.11
CA ASN A 42 -34.90 5.15 -5.41
C ASN A 42 -34.34 6.14 -4.37
N ILE A 43 -33.51 7.07 -4.82
CA ILE A 43 -32.85 8.08 -3.98
C ILE A 43 -33.34 9.48 -4.37
N ASN A 44 -33.43 10.38 -3.39
CA ASN A 44 -33.81 11.76 -3.61
C ASN A 44 -33.11 12.73 -2.64
N GLU A 45 -33.25 14.02 -2.90
CA GLU A 45 -32.62 15.10 -2.15
C GLU A 45 -32.92 15.03 -0.64
N LYS A 46 -34.18 14.75 -0.27
CA LYS A 46 -34.57 14.68 1.15
C LYS A 46 -33.88 13.54 1.86
N GLN A 47 -33.78 12.35 1.23
CA GLN A 47 -33.08 11.21 1.81
C GLN A 47 -31.59 11.51 2.02
N ILE A 48 -30.94 12.18 1.07
CA ILE A 48 -29.52 12.57 1.20
C ILE A 48 -29.32 13.53 2.37
N GLN A 49 -30.21 14.51 2.55
CA GLN A 49 -30.15 15.43 3.69
C GLN A 49 -30.36 14.69 5.01
N GLU A 50 -31.34 13.78 5.09
CA GLU A 50 -31.57 12.95 6.27
C GLU A 50 -30.37 12.03 6.62
N ILE A 51 -29.74 11.45 5.60
CA ILE A 51 -28.52 10.62 5.77
C ILE A 51 -27.37 11.48 6.27
N ALA A 52 -27.13 12.66 5.69
CA ALA A 52 -26.09 13.58 6.15
C ALA A 52 -26.28 13.96 7.63
N ASP A 53 -27.52 14.26 8.03
CA ASP A 53 -27.88 14.56 9.40
C ASP A 53 -27.65 13.35 10.33
N ALA A 54 -28.00 12.15 9.86
CA ALA A 54 -27.79 10.90 10.60
C ALA A 54 -26.30 10.55 10.75
N MET A 55 -25.47 10.75 9.74
CA MET A 55 -24.01 10.55 9.84
C MET A 55 -23.40 11.45 10.92
N VAL A 56 -23.90 12.67 11.07
CA VAL A 56 -23.44 13.59 12.14
C VAL A 56 -23.99 13.16 13.50
N SER A 57 -25.30 12.97 13.61
CA SER A 57 -25.97 12.72 14.90
C SER A 57 -25.63 11.34 15.50
N SER A 58 -25.31 10.35 14.67
CA SER A 58 -24.89 9.02 15.12
C SER A 58 -23.43 8.95 15.59
N GLY A 59 -22.60 9.95 15.28
CA GLY A 59 -21.17 9.98 15.54
C GLY A 59 -20.31 9.37 14.43
N LEU A 60 -20.89 8.94 13.31
CA LEU A 60 -20.15 8.37 12.18
C LEU A 60 -19.14 9.37 11.61
N ARG A 61 -19.55 10.65 11.36
CA ARG A 61 -18.65 11.69 10.89
C ARG A 61 -17.41 11.82 11.82
N ASP A 62 -17.64 11.88 13.12
CA ASP A 62 -16.60 12.09 14.12
C ASP A 62 -15.68 10.86 14.28
N ALA A 63 -16.17 9.69 13.84
CA ALA A 63 -15.39 8.46 13.73
C ALA A 63 -14.57 8.36 12.42
N GLY A 64 -14.73 9.33 11.49
CA GLY A 64 -13.97 9.37 10.23
C GLY A 64 -14.77 9.01 8.97
N TYR A 65 -16.05 8.64 9.06
CA TYR A 65 -16.93 8.41 7.90
C TYR A 65 -17.35 9.75 7.31
N ILE A 66 -16.48 10.35 6.52
CA ILE A 66 -16.66 11.73 6.05
C ILE A 66 -17.19 11.84 4.62
N TYR A 67 -17.13 10.78 3.82
CA TYR A 67 -17.67 10.81 2.46
C TYR A 67 -19.16 10.43 2.46
N LEU A 68 -19.98 11.23 1.78
CA LEU A 68 -21.37 10.92 1.45
C LEU A 68 -21.48 10.85 -0.07
N ASN A 69 -21.57 9.62 -0.59
CA ASN A 69 -21.56 9.35 -2.03
C ASN A 69 -22.97 9.01 -2.52
N LEU A 70 -23.44 9.77 -3.48
CA LEU A 70 -24.68 9.52 -4.21
C LEU A 70 -24.36 8.69 -5.44
N ASP A 71 -24.87 7.46 -5.48
CA ASP A 71 -24.66 6.49 -6.56
C ASP A 71 -25.57 6.75 -7.76
N ASP A 72 -25.77 5.79 -8.65
CA ASP A 72 -26.48 5.94 -9.93
C ASP A 72 -27.93 6.49 -9.80
N ASN A 73 -28.44 7.04 -10.88
CA ASN A 73 -29.79 7.61 -11.05
C ASN A 73 -30.03 8.98 -10.38
N TRP A 74 -28.97 9.73 -10.04
CA TRP A 74 -29.12 11.13 -9.62
C TRP A 74 -29.31 12.10 -10.81
N MET A 75 -28.81 11.73 -12.00
CA MET A 75 -28.76 12.56 -13.20
C MET A 75 -30.05 12.47 -14.03
N ASP A 76 -30.27 13.51 -14.82
CA ASP A 76 -31.29 13.50 -15.88
C ASP A 76 -30.88 12.57 -17.03
N THR A 77 -31.85 12.14 -17.82
CA THR A 77 -31.57 11.37 -19.05
C THR A 77 -30.96 12.22 -20.17
N LYS A 78 -31.10 13.55 -20.10
CA LYS A 78 -30.57 14.48 -21.11
C LYS A 78 -29.56 15.42 -20.51
N ARG A 79 -28.57 15.78 -21.29
CA ARG A 79 -27.65 16.88 -21.03
C ARG A 79 -28.34 18.22 -21.33
N ASP A 80 -27.86 19.31 -20.75
CA ASP A 80 -28.37 20.66 -21.06
C ASP A 80 -28.00 21.09 -22.50
N ALA A 81 -28.48 22.26 -22.92
CA ALA A 81 -28.18 22.79 -24.25
C ALA A 81 -26.71 23.06 -24.52
N GLN A 82 -25.86 23.11 -23.48
CA GLN A 82 -24.40 23.24 -23.54
C GLN A 82 -23.68 21.88 -23.45
N GLY A 83 -24.43 20.80 -23.30
CA GLY A 83 -23.89 19.45 -23.18
C GLY A 83 -23.47 19.03 -21.75
N ASN A 84 -23.79 19.82 -20.72
CA ASN A 84 -23.45 19.47 -19.35
C ASN A 84 -24.39 18.40 -18.77
N LEU A 85 -23.84 17.57 -17.87
CA LEU A 85 -24.67 16.73 -16.99
C LEU A 85 -25.65 17.60 -16.19
N GLN A 86 -26.84 17.07 -15.94
CA GLN A 86 -27.87 17.71 -15.13
C GLN A 86 -28.36 16.74 -14.05
N ASN A 87 -28.79 17.28 -12.92
CA ASN A 87 -29.55 16.53 -11.93
C ASN A 87 -30.95 16.20 -12.47
N ASN A 88 -31.50 15.09 -12.04
CA ASN A 88 -32.93 14.81 -12.27
C ASN A 88 -33.77 15.82 -11.45
N PRO A 89 -34.53 16.71 -12.11
CA PRO A 89 -35.24 17.77 -11.40
C PRO A 89 -36.39 17.26 -10.52
N ASN A 90 -36.85 16.02 -10.73
CA ASN A 90 -37.92 15.44 -9.93
C ASN A 90 -37.43 14.90 -8.59
N THR A 91 -36.22 14.38 -8.56
CA THR A 91 -35.62 13.78 -7.35
C THR A 91 -34.65 14.73 -6.64
N PHE A 92 -34.00 15.64 -7.38
CA PHE A 92 -33.03 16.62 -6.88
C PHE A 92 -33.33 18.04 -7.37
N PRO A 93 -34.48 18.62 -6.95
CA PRO A 93 -34.95 19.91 -7.49
C PRO A 93 -34.02 21.09 -7.20
N SER A 94 -33.25 21.07 -6.11
CA SER A 94 -32.33 22.15 -5.74
C SER A 94 -30.98 22.09 -6.50
N GLY A 95 -30.71 20.99 -7.21
CA GLY A 95 -29.47 20.77 -7.96
C GLY A 95 -28.28 20.30 -7.12
N MET A 96 -27.28 19.70 -7.78
CA MET A 96 -26.14 19.05 -7.10
C MET A 96 -25.30 20.01 -6.28
N LYS A 97 -25.14 21.26 -6.74
CA LYS A 97 -24.39 22.27 -5.95
C LYS A 97 -25.03 22.55 -4.60
N ALA A 98 -26.34 22.70 -4.55
CA ALA A 98 -27.04 22.96 -3.28
C ALA A 98 -26.92 21.78 -2.31
N ILE A 99 -26.95 20.56 -2.83
CA ILE A 99 -26.74 19.34 -2.05
C ILE A 99 -25.29 19.27 -1.54
N ALA A 100 -24.31 19.53 -2.40
CA ALA A 100 -22.89 19.58 -2.00
C ALA A 100 -22.68 20.62 -0.88
N ASP A 101 -23.24 21.83 -1.03
CA ASP A 101 -23.15 22.89 -0.01
C ASP A 101 -23.79 22.44 1.33
N TYR A 102 -24.93 21.74 1.28
CA TYR A 102 -25.56 21.18 2.47
C TYR A 102 -24.68 20.13 3.17
N VAL A 103 -24.11 19.20 2.40
CA VAL A 103 -23.25 18.14 2.89
C VAL A 103 -21.96 18.74 3.49
N HIS A 104 -21.34 19.70 2.81
CA HIS A 104 -20.15 20.41 3.29
C HIS A 104 -20.43 21.20 4.58
N ALA A 105 -21.60 21.83 4.70
CA ALA A 105 -21.99 22.53 5.92
C ALA A 105 -22.08 21.61 7.15
N LYS A 106 -22.22 20.28 6.95
CA LYS A 106 -22.18 19.26 7.99
C LYS A 106 -20.76 18.76 8.31
N GLY A 107 -19.72 19.27 7.64
CA GLY A 107 -18.34 18.79 7.75
C GLY A 107 -18.11 17.44 7.05
N LEU A 108 -18.96 17.10 6.09
CA LEU A 108 -18.85 15.92 5.24
C LEU A 108 -18.30 16.30 3.87
N LYS A 109 -17.85 15.33 3.09
CA LYS A 109 -17.46 15.44 1.69
C LYS A 109 -18.52 14.83 0.79
N PHE A 110 -18.75 15.42 -0.38
CA PHE A 110 -19.81 14.99 -1.29
C PHE A 110 -19.24 14.25 -2.50
N GLY A 111 -19.72 13.02 -2.75
CA GLY A 111 -19.36 12.22 -3.91
C GLY A 111 -20.53 11.96 -4.84
N LEU A 112 -20.21 11.75 -6.10
CA LEU A 112 -21.17 11.38 -7.15
C LEU A 112 -20.67 10.17 -7.93
N TYR A 113 -21.59 9.55 -8.66
CA TYR A 113 -21.38 8.43 -9.56
C TYR A 113 -21.50 8.87 -11.02
N GLY A 114 -20.74 8.26 -11.90
CA GLY A 114 -20.87 8.36 -13.35
C GLY A 114 -20.36 7.11 -14.05
N ASP A 115 -20.32 7.15 -15.38
CA ASP A 115 -19.95 6.00 -16.20
C ASP A 115 -19.10 6.43 -17.40
N ARG A 116 -18.08 5.60 -17.75
CA ARG A 116 -17.21 5.86 -18.90
C ARG A 116 -17.90 5.65 -20.27
N GLY A 117 -19.05 5.00 -20.27
CA GLY A 117 -19.82 4.67 -21.47
C GLY A 117 -20.74 5.78 -21.95
N LEU A 118 -21.71 5.41 -22.74
CA LEU A 118 -22.72 6.31 -23.29
C LEU A 118 -23.84 6.58 -22.28
N ARG A 119 -24.13 5.62 -21.40
CA ARG A 119 -25.16 5.67 -20.36
C ARG A 119 -24.65 5.03 -19.08
N THR A 120 -25.16 5.49 -17.93
CA THR A 120 -24.95 4.82 -16.64
C THR A 120 -25.59 3.44 -16.61
N CYS A 121 -25.18 2.60 -15.66
CA CYS A 121 -25.64 1.21 -15.56
C CYS A 121 -27.16 1.12 -15.42
N HIS A 122 -27.80 1.95 -14.58
CA HIS A 122 -29.25 1.96 -14.42
C HIS A 122 -29.96 2.35 -15.73
N HIS A 123 -29.52 3.42 -16.40
CA HIS A 123 -30.12 3.88 -17.65
C HIS A 123 -29.91 2.88 -18.79
N TYR A 124 -28.75 2.21 -18.86
CA TYR A 124 -28.46 1.17 -19.83
C TYR A 124 -29.35 -0.06 -19.61
N ASN A 125 -29.40 -0.59 -18.40
CA ASN A 125 -30.19 -1.77 -18.05
C ASN A 125 -31.70 -1.52 -18.23
N SER A 126 -32.17 -0.31 -17.90
CA SER A 126 -33.57 0.12 -18.10
C SER A 126 -33.88 0.46 -19.55
N LYS A 127 -32.89 0.44 -20.46
CA LYS A 127 -33.01 0.75 -21.89
C LYS A 127 -33.55 2.14 -22.16
N TRP A 128 -33.23 3.10 -21.29
CA TRP A 128 -33.64 4.49 -21.48
C TRP A 128 -32.84 5.15 -22.62
N ASP A 129 -33.53 6.05 -23.36
CA ASP A 129 -32.84 6.97 -24.28
C ASP A 129 -32.15 8.06 -23.46
N SER A 130 -30.89 7.84 -23.13
CA SER A 130 -30.15 8.66 -22.18
C SER A 130 -28.74 9.01 -22.69
N GLN A 131 -28.25 10.16 -22.21
CA GLN A 131 -26.92 10.71 -22.42
C GLN A 131 -26.19 10.87 -21.07
N SER A 132 -26.42 9.95 -20.12
CA SER A 132 -25.93 10.04 -18.75
C SER A 132 -24.48 9.64 -18.57
N GLY A 133 -23.90 8.93 -19.52
CA GLY A 133 -22.48 8.57 -19.48
C GLY A 133 -21.56 9.72 -19.92
N SER A 134 -20.28 9.62 -19.60
CA SER A 134 -19.29 10.68 -19.83
C SER A 134 -18.41 10.47 -21.07
N TYR A 135 -18.66 9.43 -21.88
CA TYR A 135 -17.84 9.15 -23.07
C TYR A 135 -17.75 10.38 -23.98
N MET A 136 -16.51 10.87 -24.21
CA MET A 136 -16.17 12.09 -24.97
C MET A 136 -16.69 13.41 -24.36
N HIS A 137 -17.10 13.40 -23.07
CA HIS A 137 -17.50 14.56 -22.29
C HIS A 137 -16.67 14.73 -21.01
N GLU A 138 -15.61 13.96 -20.84
CA GLU A 138 -14.87 13.82 -19.56
C GLU A 138 -14.36 15.18 -19.04
N GLU A 139 -13.79 16.03 -19.89
CA GLU A 139 -13.31 17.38 -19.50
C GLU A 139 -14.45 18.30 -19.06
N GLN A 140 -15.58 18.24 -19.77
CA GLN A 140 -16.76 19.04 -19.47
C GLN A 140 -17.40 18.60 -18.16
N ASP A 141 -17.50 17.29 -17.97
CA ASP A 141 -18.09 16.70 -16.77
C ASP A 141 -17.18 16.95 -15.55
N ALA A 142 -15.89 16.73 -15.64
CA ALA A 142 -14.95 17.01 -14.56
C ALA A 142 -14.99 18.48 -14.10
N LYS A 143 -15.07 19.42 -15.05
CA LYS A 143 -15.27 20.83 -14.73
C LYS A 143 -16.58 21.08 -14.02
N LYS A 144 -17.65 20.44 -14.47
CA LYS A 144 -18.98 20.56 -13.85
C LYS A 144 -19.03 19.99 -12.43
N LEU A 145 -18.36 18.85 -12.20
CA LEU A 145 -18.18 18.26 -10.87
C LEU A 145 -17.46 19.24 -9.94
N ALA A 146 -16.36 19.85 -10.40
CA ALA A 146 -15.63 20.85 -9.64
C ALA A 146 -16.48 22.10 -9.31
N GLU A 147 -17.30 22.60 -10.28
CA GLU A 147 -18.23 23.70 -10.08
C GLU A 147 -19.30 23.38 -9.02
N TRP A 148 -19.76 22.14 -8.95
CA TRP A 148 -20.73 21.67 -7.94
C TRP A 148 -20.08 21.42 -6.57
N GLY A 149 -18.75 21.33 -6.50
CA GLY A 149 -18.04 21.06 -5.25
C GLY A 149 -17.94 19.57 -4.93
N VAL A 150 -17.94 18.69 -5.93
CA VAL A 150 -17.79 17.25 -5.74
C VAL A 150 -16.36 16.91 -5.26
N ASP A 151 -16.26 15.99 -4.29
CA ASP A 151 -15.00 15.56 -3.67
C ASP A 151 -14.62 14.12 -4.02
N TYR A 152 -15.55 13.33 -4.58
CA TYR A 152 -15.36 11.92 -4.90
C TYR A 152 -16.15 11.56 -6.15
N TRP A 153 -15.53 10.84 -7.09
CA TRP A 153 -16.14 10.42 -8.34
C TRP A 153 -15.97 8.91 -8.53
N LYS A 154 -17.06 8.13 -8.31
CA LYS A 154 -17.14 6.72 -8.70
C LYS A 154 -17.46 6.64 -10.17
N TYR A 155 -16.66 5.91 -10.95
CA TYR A 155 -16.73 5.90 -12.41
C TYR A 155 -16.82 4.48 -12.93
N ASP A 156 -18.00 4.12 -13.44
CA ASP A 156 -18.39 2.75 -13.78
C ASP A 156 -18.06 2.36 -15.22
N ASN A 157 -18.50 1.17 -15.64
CA ASN A 157 -18.06 0.48 -16.85
C ASN A 157 -19.21 -0.06 -17.72
N CYS A 158 -20.40 0.52 -17.62
CA CYS A 158 -21.56 0.14 -18.44
C CYS A 158 -21.56 0.82 -19.81
N ASP A 159 -22.32 0.27 -20.77
CA ASP A 159 -22.61 0.80 -22.10
C ASP A 159 -21.41 1.41 -22.86
N PRO A 160 -20.27 0.70 -22.97
CA PRO A 160 -19.09 1.26 -23.64
C PRO A 160 -19.39 1.59 -25.10
N ALA A 161 -18.91 2.72 -25.60
CA ALA A 161 -19.06 3.10 -26.98
C ALA A 161 -18.34 2.07 -27.91
N GLN A 162 -18.90 1.82 -29.08
CA GLN A 162 -18.32 0.86 -30.00
C GLN A 162 -16.88 1.28 -30.40
N GLY A 163 -15.93 0.38 -30.15
CA GLY A 163 -14.51 0.61 -30.46
C GLY A 163 -13.77 1.47 -29.45
N SER A 164 -14.39 1.84 -28.31
CA SER A 164 -13.68 2.52 -27.22
C SER A 164 -12.70 1.57 -26.52
N ASN A 165 -11.67 2.17 -25.91
CA ASN A 165 -10.67 1.47 -25.11
C ASN A 165 -10.85 1.82 -23.63
N GLN A 166 -10.99 0.80 -22.79
CA GLN A 166 -11.25 0.98 -21.36
C GLN A 166 -10.17 1.84 -20.68
N GLN A 167 -8.90 1.52 -20.89
CA GLN A 167 -7.80 2.26 -20.28
C GLN A 167 -7.75 3.73 -20.74
N GLU A 168 -7.99 3.97 -22.03
CA GLU A 168 -8.02 5.34 -22.58
C GLU A 168 -9.17 6.14 -22.00
N ASP A 169 -10.37 5.55 -21.87
CA ASP A 169 -11.55 6.22 -21.33
C ASP A 169 -11.33 6.63 -19.86
N TYR A 170 -10.84 5.72 -19.02
CA TYR A 170 -10.51 6.02 -17.62
C TYR A 170 -9.36 7.02 -17.51
N THR A 171 -8.36 6.95 -18.39
CA THR A 171 -7.23 7.89 -18.42
C THR A 171 -7.71 9.30 -18.79
N ARG A 172 -8.63 9.44 -19.76
CA ARG A 172 -9.21 10.75 -20.12
C ARG A 172 -9.94 11.37 -18.91
N MET A 173 -10.78 10.60 -18.20
CA MET A 173 -11.46 11.09 -17.00
C MET A 173 -10.46 11.47 -15.90
N SER A 174 -9.45 10.63 -15.62
CA SER A 174 -8.40 10.93 -14.65
C SER A 174 -7.71 12.27 -14.96
N ASN A 175 -7.31 12.46 -16.22
CA ASN A 175 -6.69 13.71 -16.66
C ASN A 175 -7.64 14.89 -16.53
N ALA A 176 -8.91 14.74 -16.90
CA ALA A 176 -9.92 15.77 -16.78
C ALA A 176 -10.14 16.20 -15.32
N LEU A 177 -10.22 15.24 -14.39
CA LEU A 177 -10.34 15.53 -12.96
C LEU A 177 -9.12 16.30 -12.43
N ARG A 178 -7.91 15.88 -12.81
CA ARG A 178 -6.66 16.58 -12.43
C ARG A 178 -6.61 18.03 -12.91
N HIS A 179 -7.26 18.36 -14.02
CA HIS A 179 -7.32 19.71 -14.59
C HIS A 179 -8.60 20.47 -14.23
N SER A 180 -9.50 19.88 -13.43
CA SER A 180 -10.78 20.50 -13.09
C SER A 180 -10.68 21.72 -12.16
N GLY A 181 -9.55 21.88 -11.47
CA GLY A 181 -9.30 22.92 -10.47
C GLY A 181 -9.79 22.56 -9.07
N ARG A 182 -10.20 21.31 -8.83
CA ARG A 182 -10.60 20.77 -7.53
C ARG A 182 -9.97 19.39 -7.31
N ASP A 183 -9.57 19.12 -6.08
CA ASP A 183 -9.13 17.78 -5.65
C ASP A 183 -10.34 16.85 -5.54
N ILE A 184 -10.46 15.89 -6.46
CA ILE A 184 -11.55 14.91 -6.52
C ILE A 184 -10.95 13.52 -6.45
N VAL A 185 -11.35 12.73 -5.46
CA VAL A 185 -10.97 11.32 -5.36
C VAL A 185 -11.55 10.54 -6.53
N PHE A 186 -10.69 9.85 -7.28
CA PHE A 186 -11.11 9.08 -8.43
C PHE A 186 -11.17 7.58 -8.10
N SER A 187 -12.36 6.98 -8.23
CA SER A 187 -12.63 5.57 -7.94
C SER A 187 -13.10 4.85 -9.21
N ILE A 188 -12.29 3.92 -9.70
CA ILE A 188 -12.60 3.10 -10.88
C ILE A 188 -13.47 1.92 -10.48
N CYS A 189 -14.65 1.80 -11.10
CA CYS A 189 -15.57 0.68 -10.92
C CYS A 189 -15.62 -0.17 -12.20
N ALA A 190 -14.54 -0.91 -12.49
CA ALA A 190 -14.43 -1.75 -13.69
C ALA A 190 -14.63 -3.25 -13.42
N TRP A 191 -15.03 -3.63 -12.18
CA TRP A 191 -15.31 -4.99 -11.72
C TRP A 191 -14.12 -5.97 -11.76
N GLU A 192 -12.93 -5.47 -12.08
CA GLU A 192 -11.68 -6.21 -12.10
C GLU A 192 -10.50 -5.25 -11.96
N TYR A 193 -9.38 -5.75 -11.43
CA TYR A 193 -8.12 -5.02 -11.38
C TYR A 193 -7.37 -5.09 -12.71
N LYS A 194 -6.72 -3.99 -13.08
CA LYS A 194 -5.75 -3.91 -14.17
C LYS A 194 -4.52 -3.11 -13.73
N ASP A 195 -3.33 -3.53 -14.15
CA ASP A 195 -2.04 -2.97 -13.71
C ASP A 195 -1.87 -1.46 -13.98
N TRP A 196 -2.62 -0.89 -14.92
CA TRP A 196 -2.60 0.55 -15.22
C TRP A 196 -3.44 1.40 -14.25
N MET A 197 -4.36 0.80 -13.48
CA MET A 197 -5.28 1.56 -12.61
C MET A 197 -4.57 2.35 -11.49
N PRO A 198 -3.54 1.81 -10.80
CA PRO A 198 -2.85 2.54 -9.76
C PRO A 198 -2.15 3.82 -10.24
N ALA A 199 -1.80 3.91 -11.52
CA ALA A 199 -1.15 5.08 -12.11
C ALA A 199 -2.13 6.26 -12.34
N ILE A 200 -3.44 5.98 -12.39
CA ILE A 200 -4.43 6.98 -12.79
C ILE A 200 -5.55 7.21 -11.77
N ALA A 201 -5.69 6.37 -10.75
CA ALA A 201 -6.80 6.44 -9.80
C ALA A 201 -6.34 6.30 -8.35
N ASN A 202 -7.21 6.73 -7.43
CA ASN A 202 -7.03 6.54 -6.00
C ASN A 202 -7.60 5.19 -5.51
N LEU A 203 -8.66 4.70 -6.18
CA LEU A 203 -9.31 3.44 -5.86
C LEU A 203 -9.67 2.69 -7.15
N TRP A 204 -9.75 1.36 -7.04
CA TRP A 204 -10.22 0.50 -8.13
C TRP A 204 -10.89 -0.75 -7.58
N ARG A 205 -12.04 -1.08 -8.13
CA ARG A 205 -12.75 -2.32 -7.82
C ARG A 205 -11.93 -3.53 -8.24
N THR A 206 -11.86 -4.52 -7.36
CA THR A 206 -11.08 -5.74 -7.59
C THR A 206 -11.95 -6.92 -8.03
N THR A 207 -13.27 -6.82 -7.85
CA THR A 207 -14.24 -7.88 -8.13
C THR A 207 -15.53 -7.30 -8.71
N PHE A 208 -16.43 -8.19 -9.15
CA PHE A 208 -17.84 -7.87 -9.40
C PHE A 208 -18.55 -7.39 -8.14
N ASP A 209 -19.77 -6.87 -8.31
CA ASP A 209 -20.55 -6.25 -7.26
C ASP A 209 -20.87 -7.22 -6.12
N ILE A 210 -20.83 -6.68 -4.89
CA ILE A 210 -21.14 -7.40 -3.67
C ILE A 210 -22.65 -7.61 -3.52
N GLY A 211 -23.01 -8.77 -2.98
CA GLY A 211 -24.37 -9.08 -2.52
C GLY A 211 -24.40 -9.37 -1.03
N PRO A 212 -25.59 -9.29 -0.41
CA PRO A 212 -25.76 -9.47 1.03
C PRO A 212 -25.75 -10.95 1.46
N GLU A 213 -24.82 -11.73 0.95
CA GLU A 213 -24.65 -13.16 1.22
C GLU A 213 -23.20 -13.46 1.56
N TRP A 214 -22.94 -14.49 2.38
CA TRP A 214 -21.57 -14.92 2.66
C TRP A 214 -20.92 -15.57 1.43
N ILE A 215 -21.64 -16.51 0.81
CA ILE A 215 -21.33 -17.09 -0.49
C ILE A 215 -22.53 -16.83 -1.40
N SER A 216 -22.28 -16.30 -2.57
CA SER A 216 -23.35 -15.92 -3.49
C SER A 216 -23.96 -17.12 -4.23
N THR A 217 -25.26 -17.06 -4.38
CA THR A 217 -26.03 -17.95 -5.27
C THR A 217 -26.51 -17.24 -6.53
N SER A 218 -26.13 -15.98 -6.72
CA SER A 218 -26.53 -15.09 -7.80
C SER A 218 -25.34 -14.66 -8.65
N TRP A 219 -25.52 -13.65 -9.51
CA TRP A 219 -24.41 -13.05 -10.25
C TRP A 219 -23.58 -12.06 -9.42
N TYR A 220 -24.11 -11.60 -8.28
CA TYR A 220 -23.33 -10.87 -7.27
C TYR A 220 -22.26 -11.77 -6.64
N ARG A 221 -21.29 -11.17 -6.00
CA ARG A 221 -20.30 -11.89 -5.19
C ARG A 221 -20.67 -11.84 -3.72
N GLY A 222 -20.53 -12.98 -3.04
CA GLY A 222 -20.66 -13.04 -1.60
C GLY A 222 -19.46 -12.40 -0.90
N VAL A 223 -19.64 -12.00 0.35
CA VAL A 223 -18.60 -11.35 1.16
C VAL A 223 -17.30 -12.16 1.20
N TYR A 224 -17.39 -13.47 1.43
CA TYR A 224 -16.21 -14.33 1.46
C TYR A 224 -15.52 -14.47 0.10
N GLU A 225 -16.30 -14.57 -0.98
CA GLU A 225 -15.74 -14.66 -2.33
C GLU A 225 -14.94 -13.41 -2.69
N ILE A 226 -15.36 -12.25 -2.19
CA ILE A 226 -14.64 -10.99 -2.38
C ILE A 226 -13.38 -10.93 -1.51
N ILE A 227 -13.45 -11.37 -0.26
CA ILE A 227 -12.28 -11.47 0.64
C ILE A 227 -11.20 -12.34 -0.02
N ASP A 228 -11.59 -13.52 -0.52
CA ASP A 228 -10.68 -14.47 -1.15
C ASP A 228 -10.06 -13.91 -2.44
N ALA A 229 -10.89 -13.27 -3.27
CA ALA A 229 -10.43 -12.68 -4.53
C ALA A 229 -9.55 -11.44 -4.33
N ASN A 230 -9.79 -10.63 -3.30
CA ASN A 230 -9.03 -9.41 -3.03
C ASN A 230 -7.64 -9.69 -2.43
N ASP A 231 -7.46 -10.85 -1.81
CA ASP A 231 -6.20 -11.24 -1.16
C ASP A 231 -4.99 -11.21 -2.13
N GLN A 232 -5.18 -11.66 -3.37
CA GLN A 232 -4.11 -11.68 -4.38
C GLN A 232 -3.51 -10.31 -4.70
N TYR A 233 -4.22 -9.21 -4.38
CA TYR A 233 -3.80 -7.83 -4.69
C TYR A 233 -3.15 -7.11 -3.49
N TRP A 234 -2.83 -7.83 -2.42
CA TRP A 234 -2.38 -7.22 -1.15
C TRP A 234 -1.12 -6.34 -1.27
N LYS A 235 -0.24 -6.62 -2.25
CA LYS A 235 0.99 -5.85 -2.49
C LYS A 235 0.76 -4.52 -3.22
N ILE A 236 -0.44 -4.27 -3.76
CA ILE A 236 -0.70 -3.14 -4.65
C ILE A 236 -1.16 -1.91 -3.89
N ALA A 237 -1.95 -2.10 -2.82
CA ALA A 237 -2.45 -1.01 -1.99
C ALA A 237 -1.31 -0.27 -1.28
N LYS A 238 -1.40 1.06 -1.28
CA LYS A 238 -0.47 1.97 -0.60
C LYS A 238 -1.17 3.29 -0.30
N PRO A 239 -0.61 4.18 0.53
CA PRO A 239 -1.21 5.49 0.79
C PRO A 239 -1.59 6.24 -0.49
N GLY A 240 -2.84 6.68 -0.56
CA GLY A 240 -3.44 7.35 -1.72
C GLY A 240 -3.96 6.42 -2.83
N HIS A 241 -3.74 5.09 -2.72
CA HIS A 241 -4.05 4.10 -3.76
C HIS A 241 -4.55 2.79 -3.13
N TRP A 242 -5.85 2.46 -3.30
CA TRP A 242 -6.52 1.40 -2.55
C TRP A 242 -7.23 0.38 -3.43
N ASN A 243 -7.06 -0.88 -3.10
CA ASN A 243 -7.93 -1.94 -3.58
C ASN A 243 -9.32 -1.75 -2.99
N ASP A 244 -10.34 -1.75 -3.83
CA ASP A 244 -11.74 -1.57 -3.42
C ASP A 244 -12.50 -2.89 -3.58
N PRO A 245 -12.76 -3.62 -2.47
CA PRO A 245 -13.54 -4.85 -2.48
C PRO A 245 -15.05 -4.60 -2.48
N ASP A 246 -15.49 -3.39 -2.79
CA ASP A 246 -16.87 -2.92 -2.75
C ASP A 246 -17.38 -2.49 -1.36
N MET A 247 -18.61 -2.03 -1.32
CA MET A 247 -19.28 -1.46 -0.16
C MET A 247 -19.59 -2.51 0.92
N LEU A 248 -19.94 -2.01 2.10
CA LEU A 248 -20.38 -2.86 3.20
C LEU A 248 -21.84 -3.27 3.06
N GLU A 249 -22.11 -4.55 3.33
CA GLU A 249 -23.46 -5.10 3.52
C GLU A 249 -23.89 -5.10 5.00
N VAL A 250 -23.05 -4.63 5.88
CA VAL A 250 -23.34 -4.48 7.32
C VAL A 250 -24.58 -3.57 7.50
N GLY A 251 -25.51 -3.99 8.33
CA GLY A 251 -26.77 -3.29 8.57
C GLY A 251 -27.87 -3.58 7.54
N ASN A 252 -27.57 -4.23 6.41
CA ASN A 252 -28.52 -4.74 5.45
C ASN A 252 -29.06 -6.12 5.88
N ARG A 253 -30.12 -6.58 5.22
CA ARG A 253 -30.65 -7.94 5.40
C ARG A 253 -29.80 -8.92 4.59
N GLY A 254 -29.65 -10.13 5.12
CA GLY A 254 -29.00 -11.24 4.42
C GLY A 254 -27.87 -11.86 5.23
N LEU A 255 -26.93 -11.05 5.72
CA LEU A 255 -25.82 -11.52 6.58
C LEU A 255 -26.25 -11.66 8.02
N THR A 256 -25.75 -12.73 8.68
CA THR A 256 -25.81 -12.86 10.14
C THR A 256 -24.93 -11.79 10.81
N TYR A 257 -25.09 -11.61 12.12
CA TYR A 257 -24.23 -10.69 12.89
C TYR A 257 -22.75 -11.05 12.79
N GLU A 258 -22.42 -12.34 12.87
CA GLU A 258 -21.02 -12.80 12.78
C GLU A 258 -20.43 -12.56 11.38
N GLU A 259 -21.21 -12.73 10.33
CA GLU A 259 -20.77 -12.41 8.97
C GLU A 259 -20.57 -10.91 8.78
N GLN A 260 -21.45 -10.06 9.31
CA GLN A 260 -21.28 -8.61 9.31
C GLN A 260 -20.02 -8.19 10.07
N LYS A 261 -19.77 -8.76 11.24
CA LYS A 261 -18.55 -8.54 12.03
C LYS A 261 -17.30 -9.00 11.26
N SER A 262 -17.39 -10.13 10.57
CA SER A 262 -16.30 -10.65 9.75
C SER A 262 -16.05 -9.78 8.52
N GLN A 263 -17.07 -9.20 7.88
CA GLN A 263 -16.88 -8.21 6.85
C GLN A 263 -16.09 -7.00 7.37
N MET A 264 -16.49 -6.42 8.51
CA MET A 264 -15.77 -5.30 9.13
C MET A 264 -14.31 -5.66 9.48
N THR A 265 -14.10 -6.86 10.04
CA THR A 265 -12.77 -7.40 10.34
C THR A 265 -11.89 -7.43 9.09
N MET A 266 -12.40 -8.03 8.02
CA MET A 266 -11.61 -8.27 6.81
C MET A 266 -11.40 -6.98 6.01
N TRP A 267 -12.39 -6.08 5.91
CA TRP A 267 -12.18 -4.76 5.30
C TRP A 267 -11.11 -3.94 6.05
N SER A 268 -11.03 -4.10 7.37
CA SER A 268 -9.96 -3.46 8.16
C SER A 268 -8.59 -4.06 7.88
N MET A 269 -8.51 -5.39 7.82
CA MET A 269 -7.27 -6.09 7.46
C MET A 269 -6.81 -5.73 6.05
N MET A 270 -7.74 -5.71 5.10
CA MET A 270 -7.44 -5.41 3.70
C MET A 270 -7.13 -3.93 3.42
N ALA A 271 -7.12 -3.04 4.43
CA ALA A 271 -7.01 -1.59 4.23
C ALA A 271 -7.99 -1.09 3.15
N ALA A 272 -9.18 -1.67 3.14
CA ALA A 272 -10.21 -1.37 2.15
C ALA A 272 -10.94 -0.07 2.48
N PRO A 273 -11.47 0.63 1.48
CA PRO A 273 -12.45 1.69 1.71
C PRO A 273 -13.62 1.17 2.54
N ILE A 274 -13.98 1.86 3.63
CA ILE A 274 -15.14 1.49 4.44
C ILE A 274 -16.32 2.37 4.03
N MET A 275 -17.04 1.92 3.00
CA MET A 275 -18.23 2.59 2.47
C MET A 275 -19.49 1.88 2.96
N ILE A 276 -20.14 2.47 3.97
CA ILE A 276 -21.44 2.00 4.48
C ILE A 276 -22.46 2.12 3.35
N SER A 277 -23.28 1.10 3.14
CA SER A 277 -24.37 1.15 2.15
C SER A 277 -25.67 0.60 2.74
N SER A 278 -25.93 0.93 4.01
CA SER A 278 -27.16 0.63 4.73
C SER A 278 -27.84 1.91 5.23
N ASP A 279 -29.09 1.82 5.70
CA ASP A 279 -29.85 2.97 6.22
C ASP A 279 -29.34 3.39 7.62
N VAL A 280 -28.50 4.40 7.65
CA VAL A 280 -27.87 4.90 8.90
C VAL A 280 -28.80 5.78 9.75
N ARG A 281 -30.03 6.08 9.30
CA ARG A 281 -31.00 6.91 10.05
C ARG A 281 -31.56 6.20 11.29
N ASN A 282 -31.60 4.86 11.25
CA ASN A 282 -32.18 4.03 12.31
C ASN A 282 -31.34 2.77 12.54
N MET A 283 -30.05 2.92 12.79
CA MET A 283 -29.16 1.79 13.07
C MET A 283 -29.49 1.14 14.42
N SER A 284 -29.40 -0.21 14.48
CA SER A 284 -29.39 -0.92 15.75
C SER A 284 -28.11 -0.60 16.56
N ASP A 285 -28.15 -0.80 17.87
CA ASP A 285 -26.94 -0.63 18.70
C ASP A 285 -25.83 -1.59 18.29
N GLU A 286 -26.17 -2.80 17.83
CA GLU A 286 -25.22 -3.80 17.31
C GLU A 286 -24.52 -3.27 16.05
N THR A 287 -25.28 -2.82 15.04
CA THR A 287 -24.74 -2.24 13.81
C THR A 287 -23.86 -1.01 14.10
N LYS A 288 -24.36 -0.13 14.98
CA LYS A 288 -23.62 1.04 15.42
C LYS A 288 -22.33 0.66 16.14
N GLY A 289 -22.36 -0.41 16.94
CA GLY A 289 -21.20 -0.95 17.65
C GLY A 289 -20.11 -1.46 16.70
N LEU A 290 -20.49 -2.06 15.55
CA LEU A 290 -19.57 -2.47 14.50
C LEU A 290 -18.90 -1.26 13.83
N TYR A 291 -19.68 -0.27 13.39
CA TYR A 291 -19.16 0.91 12.66
C TYR A 291 -18.29 1.83 13.54
N LEU A 292 -18.60 1.96 14.82
CA LEU A 292 -17.91 2.91 15.72
C LEU A 292 -16.82 2.24 16.58
N ASN A 293 -16.38 1.05 16.24
CA ASN A 293 -15.29 0.39 16.96
C ASN A 293 -13.96 1.07 16.62
N LYS A 294 -13.41 1.80 17.59
CA LYS A 294 -12.17 2.58 17.41
C LYS A 294 -10.94 1.72 17.15
N ASP A 295 -10.86 0.53 17.76
CA ASP A 295 -9.71 -0.37 17.57
C ASP A 295 -9.70 -0.92 16.13
N MET A 296 -10.87 -1.30 15.62
CA MET A 296 -11.06 -1.73 14.23
C MET A 296 -10.74 -0.59 13.25
N ILE A 297 -11.28 0.62 13.48
CA ILE A 297 -11.02 1.80 12.66
C ILE A 297 -9.51 2.12 12.65
N ALA A 298 -8.84 2.06 13.80
CA ALA A 298 -7.40 2.32 13.89
C ALA A 298 -6.56 1.33 13.06
N ILE A 299 -6.97 0.07 12.97
CA ILE A 299 -6.33 -0.93 12.12
C ILE A 299 -6.57 -0.64 10.63
N ASN A 300 -7.81 -0.26 10.24
CA ASN A 300 -8.11 0.13 8.87
C ASN A 300 -7.33 1.39 8.45
N GLN A 301 -7.35 2.41 9.31
CA GLN A 301 -6.80 3.75 9.05
C GLN A 301 -5.31 3.87 9.38
N ASP A 302 -4.61 2.76 9.59
CA ASP A 302 -3.18 2.80 9.89
C ASP A 302 -2.39 3.44 8.74
N SER A 303 -1.55 4.43 9.07
CA SER A 303 -0.86 5.27 8.10
C SER A 303 0.30 4.59 7.36
N LEU A 304 0.67 3.36 7.71
CA LEU A 304 1.56 2.55 6.88
C LEU A 304 0.91 2.26 5.52
N GLY A 305 -0.43 2.14 5.50
CA GLY A 305 -1.21 1.99 4.28
C GLY A 305 -1.03 0.63 3.59
N VAL A 306 -0.59 -0.37 4.33
CA VAL A 306 -0.38 -1.73 3.81
C VAL A 306 -1.66 -2.55 3.96
N GLN A 307 -2.02 -3.26 2.92
CA GLN A 307 -3.08 -4.27 2.98
C GLN A 307 -2.54 -5.54 3.66
N GLY A 308 -3.29 -6.08 4.64
CA GLY A 308 -3.02 -7.39 5.21
C GLY A 308 -3.32 -8.52 4.22
N HIS A 309 -2.73 -9.67 4.46
CA HIS A 309 -2.90 -10.85 3.60
C HIS A 309 -3.06 -12.12 4.42
N ARG A 310 -3.54 -13.16 3.77
CA ARG A 310 -3.74 -14.47 4.38
C ARG A 310 -2.42 -15.25 4.42
N VAL A 311 -1.99 -15.59 5.63
CA VAL A 311 -0.75 -16.36 5.85
C VAL A 311 -1.02 -17.85 6.08
N SER A 312 -2.25 -18.23 6.43
CA SER A 312 -2.65 -19.63 6.60
C SER A 312 -4.12 -19.84 6.26
N ASN A 313 -4.43 -20.99 5.66
CA ASN A 313 -5.79 -21.49 5.45
C ASN A 313 -5.78 -23.01 5.54
N VAL A 314 -6.16 -23.54 6.69
CA VAL A 314 -6.23 -24.98 6.93
C VAL A 314 -7.68 -25.38 7.21
N ASP A 315 -8.29 -26.11 6.30
CA ASP A 315 -9.69 -26.58 6.41
C ASP A 315 -10.68 -25.42 6.69
N GLY A 316 -10.51 -24.28 6.00
CA GLY A 316 -11.38 -23.11 6.18
C GLY A 316 -11.07 -22.29 7.44
N LYS A 317 -10.08 -22.66 8.23
CA LYS A 317 -9.55 -21.88 9.35
C LYS A 317 -8.41 -21.01 8.85
N GLN A 318 -8.58 -19.70 8.91
CA GLN A 318 -7.65 -18.76 8.30
C GLN A 318 -6.99 -17.85 9.32
N VAL A 319 -5.71 -17.55 9.07
CA VAL A 319 -4.93 -16.55 9.78
C VAL A 319 -4.50 -15.48 8.78
N TRP A 320 -4.75 -14.23 9.13
CA TRP A 320 -4.38 -13.06 8.36
C TRP A 320 -3.50 -12.14 9.19
N THR A 321 -2.52 -11.51 8.55
CA THR A 321 -1.63 -10.55 9.20
C THR A 321 -1.60 -9.22 8.46
N LYS A 322 -1.41 -8.12 9.21
CA LYS A 322 -1.23 -6.78 8.67
C LYS A 322 -0.23 -6.03 9.55
N PRO A 323 0.93 -5.66 9.01
CA PRO A 323 1.86 -4.79 9.73
C PRO A 323 1.27 -3.39 9.93
N LEU A 324 1.57 -2.76 11.06
CA LEU A 324 1.11 -1.42 11.41
C LEU A 324 2.30 -0.45 11.54
N LYS A 325 2.05 0.86 11.32
CA LYS A 325 3.07 1.91 11.26
C LYS A 325 4.00 1.98 12.47
N ASN A 326 3.49 1.66 13.65
CA ASN A 326 4.25 1.72 14.90
C ASN A 326 5.03 0.43 15.23
N GLY A 327 5.07 -0.51 14.30
CA GLY A 327 5.69 -1.83 14.48
C GLY A 327 4.77 -2.89 15.09
N ASP A 328 3.55 -2.54 15.50
CA ASP A 328 2.56 -3.54 15.93
C ASP A 328 2.07 -4.34 14.72
N MET A 329 1.42 -5.48 15.00
CA MET A 329 0.81 -6.32 13.98
C MET A 329 -0.67 -6.53 14.29
N ALA A 330 -1.53 -6.30 13.31
CA ALA A 330 -2.91 -6.77 13.38
C ALA A 330 -2.98 -8.21 12.88
N VAL A 331 -3.74 -9.04 13.59
CA VAL A 331 -4.02 -10.44 13.25
C VAL A 331 -5.52 -10.65 13.21
N ALA A 332 -6.02 -11.20 12.11
CA ALA A 332 -7.39 -11.68 12.06
C ALA A 332 -7.41 -13.21 11.99
N LEU A 333 -8.27 -13.81 12.79
CA LEU A 333 -8.63 -15.22 12.68
C LEU A 333 -10.02 -15.30 12.07
N LEU A 334 -10.19 -16.11 11.02
CA LEU A 334 -11.46 -16.27 10.32
C LEU A 334 -11.83 -17.75 10.21
N ASN A 335 -13.04 -18.07 10.64
CA ASN A 335 -13.66 -19.37 10.42
C ASN A 335 -14.59 -19.32 9.20
N ASN A 336 -14.17 -19.91 8.07
CA ASN A 336 -15.03 -19.99 6.86
C ASN A 336 -15.91 -21.26 6.82
N ASN A 337 -16.01 -22.01 7.91
CA ASN A 337 -16.86 -23.20 7.98
C ASN A 337 -18.28 -22.85 8.45
N ASN A 338 -19.25 -23.69 8.07
CA ASN A 338 -20.66 -23.58 8.47
C ASN A 338 -20.94 -24.09 9.92
N SER A 339 -19.89 -24.28 10.71
CA SER A 339 -19.97 -24.72 12.11
C SER A 339 -18.90 -24.03 12.94
N THR A 340 -19.10 -23.99 14.24
CA THR A 340 -18.10 -23.49 15.19
C THR A 340 -16.79 -24.26 15.07
N GLN A 341 -15.67 -23.54 15.00
CA GLN A 341 -14.32 -24.07 14.91
C GLN A 341 -13.38 -23.34 15.86
N THR A 342 -12.38 -24.04 16.36
CA THR A 342 -11.25 -23.40 17.02
C THR A 342 -10.22 -23.01 15.98
N VAL A 343 -9.88 -21.72 15.90
CA VAL A 343 -8.83 -21.17 15.05
C VAL A 343 -7.67 -20.76 15.93
N GLU A 344 -6.47 -21.21 15.58
CA GLU A 344 -5.26 -20.99 16.36
C GLU A 344 -4.24 -20.19 15.52
N CYS A 345 -3.44 -19.38 16.21
CA CYS A 345 -2.30 -18.70 15.65
C CYS A 345 -1.15 -18.75 16.67
N ASN A 346 -0.07 -19.42 16.29
CA ASN A 346 1.18 -19.34 17.00
C ASN A 346 1.96 -18.12 16.45
N PHE A 347 2.36 -17.20 17.31
CA PHE A 347 2.94 -15.93 16.85
C PHE A 347 4.30 -16.09 16.18
N ALA A 348 5.05 -17.13 16.52
CA ALA A 348 6.30 -17.45 15.84
C ALA A 348 6.08 -17.79 14.34
N ASP A 349 4.94 -18.40 13.98
CA ASP A 349 4.62 -18.74 12.58
C ASP A 349 4.29 -17.51 11.71
N ILE A 350 4.09 -16.36 12.35
CA ILE A 350 3.82 -15.08 11.69
C ILE A 350 4.94 -14.05 11.94
N GLY A 351 6.13 -14.53 12.36
CA GLY A 351 7.32 -13.70 12.55
C GLY A 351 7.34 -12.84 13.83
N VAL A 352 6.51 -13.17 14.83
CA VAL A 352 6.52 -12.49 16.13
C VAL A 352 7.08 -13.44 17.18
N GLU A 353 8.31 -13.16 17.64
CA GLU A 353 9.00 -14.00 18.60
C GLU A 353 8.64 -13.65 20.06
N GLY A 354 8.54 -14.68 20.89
CA GLY A 354 8.29 -14.54 22.33
C GLY A 354 6.85 -14.18 22.68
N GLU A 355 6.68 -13.64 23.88
CA GLU A 355 5.39 -13.17 24.37
C GLU A 355 5.22 -11.67 24.09
N VAL A 356 4.07 -11.29 23.53
CA VAL A 356 3.71 -9.90 23.26
C VAL A 356 2.35 -9.59 23.87
N GLU A 357 2.13 -8.33 24.25
CA GLU A 357 0.83 -7.86 24.71
C GLU A 357 -0.19 -7.95 23.58
N VAL A 358 -1.35 -8.54 23.86
CA VAL A 358 -2.41 -8.76 22.88
C VAL A 358 -3.66 -8.01 23.29
N ARG A 359 -4.22 -7.23 22.36
CA ARG A 359 -5.53 -6.58 22.51
C ARG A 359 -6.54 -7.21 21.57
N ASP A 360 -7.67 -7.62 22.10
CA ASP A 360 -8.85 -8.00 21.32
C ASP A 360 -9.62 -6.72 20.93
N ALA A 361 -9.65 -6.43 19.64
CA ALA A 361 -10.25 -5.22 19.09
C ALA A 361 -11.79 -5.22 19.19
N TRP A 362 -12.42 -6.40 19.07
CA TRP A 362 -13.88 -6.50 19.19
C TRP A 362 -14.37 -6.47 20.63
N GLN A 363 -13.69 -7.17 21.52
CA GLN A 363 -14.00 -7.14 22.95
C GLN A 363 -13.47 -5.86 23.64
N LYS A 364 -12.60 -5.10 22.97
CA LYS A 364 -11.91 -3.90 23.51
C LYS A 364 -11.16 -4.23 24.80
N LYS A 365 -10.56 -5.42 24.86
CA LYS A 365 -9.95 -6.02 26.03
C LYS A 365 -8.49 -6.36 25.77
N ASP A 366 -7.64 -6.04 26.76
CA ASP A 366 -6.25 -6.47 26.80
C ASP A 366 -6.21 -7.91 27.37
N LEU A 367 -5.58 -8.82 26.64
CA LEU A 367 -5.50 -10.25 26.98
C LEU A 367 -4.21 -10.58 27.75
N GLY A 368 -3.30 -9.60 27.90
CA GLY A 368 -1.98 -9.77 28.50
C GLY A 368 -0.94 -10.30 27.50
N ALA A 369 0.22 -10.67 27.99
CA ALA A 369 1.33 -11.17 27.20
C ALA A 369 1.10 -12.64 26.80
N LEU A 370 1.07 -12.90 25.50
CA LEU A 370 0.84 -14.20 24.90
C LEU A 370 1.86 -14.47 23.79
N SER A 371 2.16 -15.76 23.54
CA SER A 371 2.95 -16.23 22.37
C SER A 371 2.08 -16.95 21.34
N HIS A 372 0.84 -17.20 21.67
CA HIS A 372 -0.16 -17.82 20.79
C HIS A 372 -1.57 -17.44 21.22
N VAL A 373 -2.53 -17.61 20.33
CA VAL A 373 -3.96 -17.49 20.62
C VAL A 373 -4.70 -18.70 20.07
N SER A 374 -5.78 -19.08 20.77
CA SER A 374 -6.71 -20.13 20.36
C SER A 374 -8.12 -19.62 20.65
N VAL A 375 -8.90 -19.40 19.59
CA VAL A 375 -10.21 -18.74 19.68
C VAL A 375 -11.30 -19.65 19.09
N GLU A 376 -12.34 -19.92 19.87
CA GLU A 376 -13.54 -20.59 19.36
C GLU A 376 -14.38 -19.56 18.59
N LEU A 377 -14.55 -19.77 17.29
CA LEU A 377 -15.28 -18.90 16.39
C LEU A 377 -16.53 -19.61 15.85
N PRO A 378 -17.70 -18.99 15.91
CA PRO A 378 -18.92 -19.54 15.30
C PRO A 378 -18.77 -19.64 13.78
N ALA A 379 -19.77 -20.23 13.12
CA ALA A 379 -19.82 -20.26 11.65
C ALA A 379 -19.63 -18.86 11.08
N HIS A 380 -18.70 -18.71 10.13
CA HIS A 380 -18.29 -17.47 9.47
C HIS A 380 -17.82 -16.35 10.42
N GLY A 381 -17.53 -16.70 11.67
CA GLY A 381 -17.08 -15.75 12.69
C GLY A 381 -15.61 -15.40 12.57
N SER A 382 -15.23 -14.25 13.14
CA SER A 382 -13.86 -13.77 13.15
C SER A 382 -13.45 -13.17 14.50
N ALA A 383 -12.15 -13.17 14.77
CA ALA A 383 -11.50 -12.35 15.80
C ALA A 383 -10.55 -11.35 15.14
N LEU A 384 -10.39 -10.19 15.75
CA LEU A 384 -9.45 -9.15 15.32
C LEU A 384 -8.58 -8.77 16.52
N LEU A 385 -7.29 -9.04 16.39
CA LEU A 385 -6.31 -8.86 17.45
C LEU A 385 -5.27 -7.84 17.01
N ARG A 386 -4.76 -7.08 17.97
CA ARG A 386 -3.56 -6.26 17.79
C ARG A 386 -2.48 -6.81 18.71
N LEU A 387 -1.39 -7.27 18.13
CA LEU A 387 -0.18 -7.65 18.82
C LEU A 387 0.67 -6.39 19.01
N ILE A 388 0.90 -6.01 20.25
CA ILE A 388 1.72 -4.85 20.62
C ILE A 388 3.15 -5.34 20.68
N THR A 389 3.78 -5.37 19.52
CA THR A 389 5.19 -5.74 19.39
C THR A 389 6.03 -4.52 19.71
N ARG A 390 7.09 -4.69 20.49
CA ARG A 390 8.09 -3.63 20.60
C ARG A 390 8.85 -3.61 19.28
N PRO A 391 8.97 -2.44 18.61
CA PRO A 391 9.81 -2.36 17.44
C PRO A 391 11.20 -2.83 17.84
N VAL A 392 11.71 -3.89 17.21
CA VAL A 392 13.13 -4.20 17.29
C VAL A 392 13.80 -3.06 16.53
N PRO A 393 14.62 -2.21 17.19
CA PRO A 393 15.23 -1.09 16.50
C PRO A 393 16.09 -1.63 15.37
N ARG A 394 16.10 -0.91 14.23
CA ARG A 394 17.06 -1.16 13.16
C ARG A 394 18.47 -1.10 13.72
N GLU A 395 19.30 -2.03 13.33
CA GLU A 395 20.73 -2.04 13.64
C GLU A 395 21.54 -2.23 12.36
N PRO A 396 22.62 -1.47 12.17
CA PRO A 396 23.61 -1.79 11.14
C PRO A 396 24.11 -3.22 11.31
N PHE A 397 24.28 -3.96 10.22
CA PHE A 397 24.66 -5.39 10.29
C PHE A 397 25.89 -5.67 11.16
N ASN A 398 26.91 -4.81 11.07
CA ASN A 398 28.13 -4.92 11.87
C ASN A 398 28.11 -4.10 13.18
N GLY A 399 26.94 -3.58 13.60
CA GLY A 399 26.76 -2.77 14.80
C GLY A 399 27.19 -1.31 14.65
N GLU A 400 27.75 -0.91 13.51
CA GLU A 400 28.17 0.45 13.20
C GLU A 400 27.71 0.85 11.79
N ALA A 401 27.29 2.13 11.65
CA ALA A 401 26.89 2.68 10.36
C ALA A 401 28.06 2.67 9.35
N PHE A 402 27.79 2.33 8.10
CA PHE A 402 28.80 2.40 7.05
C PHE A 402 29.26 3.84 6.84
N ALA A 403 30.57 4.07 6.85
CA ALA A 403 31.12 5.39 6.62
C ALA A 403 31.03 5.80 5.14
N ILE A 404 30.57 7.03 4.88
CA ILE A 404 30.65 7.68 3.57
C ILE A 404 31.56 8.91 3.71
N PRO A 405 32.68 9.02 2.94
CA PRO A 405 33.12 8.11 1.86
C PRO A 405 33.55 6.72 2.38
N GLY A 406 33.26 5.70 1.58
CA GLY A 406 33.56 4.30 1.92
C GLY A 406 32.87 3.31 0.99
N LYS A 407 33.12 2.02 1.25
CA LYS A 407 32.55 0.88 0.53
C LYS A 407 31.48 0.20 1.39
N ILE A 408 30.40 -0.22 0.80
CA ILE A 408 29.30 -1.00 1.38
C ILE A 408 29.22 -2.29 0.60
N GLU A 409 29.38 -3.43 1.27
CA GLU A 409 29.12 -4.75 0.70
C GLU A 409 27.61 -4.98 0.71
N MET A 410 27.05 -5.45 -0.40
CA MET A 410 25.59 -5.45 -0.55
C MET A 410 24.89 -6.54 0.26
N GLU A 411 25.58 -7.61 0.62
CA GLU A 411 25.11 -8.63 1.54
C GLU A 411 24.99 -8.17 3.00
N ASP A 412 25.64 -7.05 3.35
CA ASP A 412 25.70 -6.49 4.70
C ASP A 412 24.56 -5.49 4.99
N PHE A 413 23.37 -5.69 4.40
CA PHE A 413 22.20 -4.85 4.70
C PHE A 413 21.81 -4.94 6.18
N ASP A 414 21.18 -3.89 6.70
CA ASP A 414 20.82 -3.75 8.11
C ASP A 414 20.08 -4.98 8.65
N ILE A 415 20.21 -5.21 9.94
CA ILE A 415 19.49 -6.26 10.67
C ILE A 415 18.36 -5.64 11.48
N ASN A 416 17.49 -6.51 11.95
CA ASN A 416 16.30 -6.18 12.72
C ASN A 416 15.22 -5.47 11.92
N GLY A 417 14.10 -6.09 12.00
CA GLY A 417 12.82 -5.79 11.41
C GLY A 417 11.98 -7.02 11.50
N VAL A 418 10.71 -6.85 11.74
CA VAL A 418 9.77 -7.96 11.90
C VAL A 418 9.46 -8.54 10.51
N GLY A 419 10.04 -9.70 10.19
CA GLY A 419 9.70 -10.50 9.02
C GLY A 419 10.17 -9.92 7.66
N ARG A 420 9.85 -10.63 6.59
CA ARG A 420 10.23 -10.25 5.24
C ARG A 420 9.63 -8.91 4.83
N GLY A 421 10.48 -8.03 4.34
CA GLY A 421 10.07 -6.80 3.71
C GLY A 421 9.58 -5.72 4.66
N ASN A 422 9.86 -5.77 5.94
CA ASN A 422 9.21 -4.86 6.86
C ASN A 422 10.01 -3.62 7.24
N THR A 423 11.33 -3.71 7.43
CA THR A 423 12.11 -2.53 7.82
C THR A 423 13.43 -2.37 7.09
N THR A 424 14.18 -3.43 6.87
CA THR A 424 15.55 -3.34 6.33
C THR A 424 15.74 -3.96 4.96
N TYR A 425 14.81 -4.75 4.47
CA TYR A 425 14.81 -5.33 3.13
C TYR A 425 13.40 -5.73 2.67
N ASN A 426 13.24 -5.91 1.36
CA ASN A 426 12.04 -6.47 0.73
C ASN A 426 12.47 -7.51 -0.29
N GLU A 427 12.05 -8.74 -0.08
CA GLU A 427 12.24 -9.87 -0.97
C GLU A 427 10.87 -10.33 -1.48
N LEU A 428 10.76 -10.63 -2.78
CA LEU A 428 9.48 -10.98 -3.40
C LEU A 428 9.08 -12.44 -3.17
N ASP A 429 10.03 -13.30 -2.86
CA ASP A 429 9.74 -14.68 -2.45
C ASP A 429 10.47 -15.06 -1.15
N SER A 430 10.51 -16.35 -0.84
CA SER A 430 10.98 -16.80 0.46
C SER A 430 12.23 -17.67 0.39
N GLU A 431 12.71 -17.91 -0.80
CA GLU A 431 13.76 -18.87 -1.05
C GLU A 431 15.03 -18.14 -1.48
N ASN A 432 16.17 -18.54 -0.96
CA ASN A 432 17.45 -18.17 -1.52
C ASN A 432 17.76 -19.12 -2.69
N HIS A 433 17.59 -18.65 -3.90
CA HIS A 433 17.75 -19.43 -5.13
C HIS A 433 19.16 -19.99 -5.31
N ALA A 434 20.18 -19.37 -4.71
CA ALA A 434 21.51 -19.97 -4.67
C ALA A 434 21.56 -21.32 -3.91
N CYS A 435 20.59 -21.55 -3.01
CA CYS A 435 20.53 -22.78 -2.21
C CYS A 435 19.44 -23.76 -2.67
N THR A 436 18.47 -23.32 -3.46
CA THR A 436 17.32 -24.14 -3.88
C THR A 436 17.37 -24.53 -5.35
N ASP A 437 18.07 -23.78 -6.20
CA ASP A 437 18.16 -24.06 -7.63
C ASP A 437 19.13 -25.20 -7.94
N GLU A 438 18.72 -26.09 -8.83
CA GLU A 438 19.54 -27.23 -9.29
C GLU A 438 20.84 -26.74 -9.93
N GLY A 439 21.98 -27.25 -9.45
CA GLY A 439 23.32 -26.92 -9.95
C GLY A 439 23.95 -25.68 -9.35
N LYS A 440 23.31 -25.06 -8.35
CA LYS A 440 23.81 -23.89 -7.63
C LYS A 440 24.39 -24.21 -6.24
N GLU A 441 24.45 -25.47 -5.84
CA GLU A 441 24.85 -25.91 -4.48
C GLU A 441 26.24 -25.41 -4.07
N ALA A 442 27.12 -25.15 -5.03
CA ALA A 442 28.45 -24.60 -4.77
C ALA A 442 28.44 -23.08 -4.48
N GLU A 443 27.38 -22.39 -4.88
CA GLU A 443 27.17 -20.96 -4.68
C GLU A 443 26.31 -20.67 -3.45
N CYS A 444 25.70 -21.70 -2.84
CA CYS A 444 24.91 -21.56 -1.62
C CYS A 444 25.77 -21.09 -0.43
N THR A 445 25.20 -20.23 0.37
CA THR A 445 25.84 -19.70 1.59
C THR A 445 24.84 -19.62 2.73
N ASP A 446 25.30 -19.82 3.96
CA ASP A 446 24.56 -19.59 5.21
C ASP A 446 24.62 -18.12 5.68
N TYR A 447 25.25 -17.24 4.88
CA TYR A 447 25.29 -15.81 5.17
C TYR A 447 23.88 -15.22 5.07
N ARG A 448 23.42 -14.53 6.11
CA ARG A 448 22.07 -13.96 6.21
C ARG A 448 20.94 -15.01 6.07
N GLU A 449 21.19 -16.25 6.56
CA GLU A 449 20.22 -17.34 6.57
C GLU A 449 18.86 -16.87 7.14
N GLY A 450 17.77 -17.30 6.50
CA GLY A 450 16.39 -17.00 6.91
C GLY A 450 15.83 -15.66 6.39
N THR A 451 16.61 -14.83 5.67
CA THR A 451 16.10 -13.60 5.07
C THR A 451 15.34 -13.85 3.75
N GLY A 452 15.67 -14.93 3.04
CA GLY A 452 15.18 -15.22 1.69
C GLY A 452 15.86 -14.39 0.60
N VAL A 453 16.73 -13.43 0.97
CA VAL A 453 17.49 -12.65 0.00
C VAL A 453 18.47 -13.57 -0.73
N ASP A 454 18.51 -13.45 -2.06
CA ASP A 454 19.31 -14.29 -2.94
C ASP A 454 20.81 -13.95 -2.84
N LEU A 455 21.54 -14.71 -2.06
CA LEU A 455 22.96 -14.51 -1.82
C LEU A 455 23.79 -15.63 -2.46
N TYR A 456 24.64 -15.25 -3.41
CA TYR A 456 25.49 -16.16 -4.16
C TYR A 456 26.96 -16.03 -3.71
N LYS A 457 27.54 -17.13 -3.28
CA LYS A 457 28.99 -17.21 -3.01
C LYS A 457 29.72 -17.48 -4.30
N LYS A 458 30.41 -16.50 -4.84
CA LYS A 458 31.20 -16.62 -6.06
C LYS A 458 32.49 -17.39 -5.85
N ALA A 459 33.07 -17.90 -6.94
CA ALA A 459 34.36 -18.65 -6.91
C ALA A 459 35.52 -17.82 -6.34
N SER A 460 35.47 -16.50 -6.40
CA SER A 460 36.42 -15.58 -5.74
C SER A 460 36.34 -15.61 -4.21
N GLY A 461 35.23 -16.13 -3.66
CA GLY A 461 34.91 -16.10 -2.23
C GLY A 461 34.03 -14.90 -1.82
N ASN A 462 33.76 -13.96 -2.72
CA ASN A 462 32.82 -12.87 -2.47
C ASN A 462 31.40 -13.40 -2.39
N ILE A 463 30.58 -12.74 -1.59
CA ILE A 463 29.12 -12.95 -1.56
C ILE A 463 28.50 -11.77 -2.30
N VAL A 464 27.52 -12.04 -3.15
CA VAL A 464 26.84 -11.03 -3.94
C VAL A 464 25.34 -11.20 -3.79
N VAL A 465 24.60 -10.12 -3.90
CA VAL A 465 23.13 -10.17 -3.99
C VAL A 465 22.78 -10.37 -5.45
N GLY A 466 22.09 -11.47 -5.76
CA GLY A 466 21.75 -11.87 -7.12
C GLY A 466 20.28 -12.20 -7.28
N HIS A 467 19.90 -12.75 -8.45
CA HIS A 467 18.51 -13.12 -8.79
C HIS A 467 17.46 -12.01 -8.54
N ASN A 468 17.95 -10.77 -8.48
CA ASN A 468 17.14 -9.60 -8.11
C ASN A 468 16.00 -9.36 -9.08
N ARG A 469 14.82 -8.98 -8.56
CA ARG A 469 13.63 -8.63 -9.32
C ARG A 469 13.14 -7.22 -9.00
N ALA A 470 12.51 -6.58 -9.98
CA ALA A 470 11.98 -5.23 -9.82
C ALA A 470 10.98 -5.13 -8.66
N GLY A 471 11.24 -4.20 -7.76
CA GLY A 471 10.48 -4.01 -6.52
C GLY A 471 11.17 -4.52 -5.26
N GLU A 472 12.25 -5.30 -5.38
CA GLU A 472 13.11 -5.68 -4.26
C GLU A 472 13.98 -4.52 -3.82
N TRP A 473 14.31 -4.48 -2.53
CA TRP A 473 15.18 -3.44 -1.99
C TRP A 473 15.88 -3.87 -0.70
N LEU A 474 17.05 -3.27 -0.48
CA LEU A 474 17.87 -3.44 0.72
C LEU A 474 18.18 -2.07 1.32
N GLU A 475 18.30 -1.99 2.64
CA GLU A 475 18.62 -0.75 3.35
C GLU A 475 19.86 -0.90 4.23
N TYR A 476 20.59 0.21 4.33
CA TYR A 476 21.86 0.31 5.04
C TYR A 476 21.86 1.59 5.87
N THR A 477 22.21 1.48 7.14
CA THR A 477 22.52 2.66 7.95
C THR A 477 23.90 3.17 7.57
N VAL A 478 23.97 4.42 7.11
CA VAL A 478 25.20 5.05 6.66
C VAL A 478 25.50 6.33 7.43
N LYS A 479 26.78 6.68 7.54
CA LYS A 479 27.23 7.94 8.17
C LYS A 479 28.03 8.76 7.19
N VAL A 480 27.43 9.83 6.71
CA VAL A 480 28.08 10.79 5.80
C VAL A 480 28.96 11.74 6.59
N ALA A 481 30.24 11.77 6.27
CA ALA A 481 31.22 12.55 7.03
C ALA A 481 31.10 14.08 6.82
N THR A 482 30.73 14.51 5.62
CA THR A 482 30.56 15.93 5.28
C THR A 482 29.52 16.08 4.18
N SER A 483 28.74 17.19 4.22
CA SER A 483 27.81 17.51 3.14
C SER A 483 28.56 17.89 1.86
N GLY A 484 28.11 17.39 0.70
CA GLY A 484 28.73 17.69 -0.58
C GLY A 484 28.39 16.75 -1.71
N LYS A 485 29.15 16.88 -2.81
CA LYS A 485 29.07 15.98 -3.94
C LYS A 485 29.97 14.76 -3.73
N TYR A 486 29.43 13.61 -4.11
CA TYR A 486 30.11 12.33 -4.07
C TYR A 486 29.96 11.63 -5.42
N MET A 487 30.99 10.91 -5.83
CA MET A 487 30.88 9.93 -6.90
C MET A 487 30.49 8.58 -6.28
N MET A 488 29.40 8.03 -6.71
CA MET A 488 28.95 6.67 -6.38
C MET A 488 29.38 5.72 -7.48
N ASN A 489 30.07 4.66 -7.11
CA ASN A 489 30.44 3.54 -7.99
C ASN A 489 29.76 2.28 -7.45
N ALA A 490 29.21 1.45 -8.33
CA ALA A 490 28.64 0.15 -7.96
C ALA A 490 29.21 -0.95 -8.87
N SER A 491 29.56 -2.10 -8.27
CA SER A 491 30.02 -3.31 -8.97
C SER A 491 28.81 -4.18 -9.26
N VAL A 492 28.44 -4.29 -10.52
CA VAL A 492 27.21 -4.95 -10.97
C VAL A 492 27.47 -5.89 -12.15
N ALA A 493 26.67 -6.95 -12.26
CA ALA A 493 26.69 -7.86 -13.40
C ALA A 493 25.25 -8.21 -13.83
N SER A 494 25.04 -8.39 -15.12
CA SER A 494 23.77 -8.89 -15.65
C SER A 494 23.96 -9.55 -17.01
N ALA A 495 23.19 -10.57 -17.28
CA ALA A 495 23.04 -11.13 -18.63
C ALA A 495 22.01 -10.38 -19.48
N ASN A 496 21.23 -9.46 -18.90
CA ASN A 496 20.10 -8.79 -19.52
C ASN A 496 20.37 -7.28 -19.71
N SER A 497 19.84 -6.73 -20.78
CA SER A 497 19.92 -5.28 -21.09
C SER A 497 18.84 -4.44 -20.40
N THR A 498 17.93 -5.06 -19.65
CA THR A 498 16.80 -4.40 -18.98
C THR A 498 17.00 -4.29 -17.47
N SER A 499 18.12 -4.78 -16.95
CA SER A 499 18.45 -4.71 -15.53
C SER A 499 18.78 -3.28 -15.13
N SER A 500 18.25 -2.84 -14.02
CA SER A 500 18.46 -1.48 -13.50
C SER A 500 18.17 -1.39 -12.00
N PHE A 501 18.68 -0.34 -11.38
CA PHE A 501 18.43 -0.02 -9.98
C PHE A 501 18.43 1.48 -9.75
N LYS A 502 17.99 1.91 -8.56
CA LYS A 502 18.15 3.28 -8.07
C LYS A 502 18.51 3.32 -6.60
N LEU A 503 19.05 4.46 -6.16
CA LEU A 503 19.35 4.73 -4.76
C LEU A 503 18.46 5.85 -4.22
N SER A 504 18.02 5.69 -2.98
CA SER A 504 17.39 6.76 -2.21
C SER A 504 18.03 6.91 -0.84
N MET A 505 17.98 8.11 -0.27
CA MET A 505 18.46 8.44 1.07
C MET A 505 17.30 9.02 1.87
N ASP A 506 16.99 8.42 3.03
CA ASP A 506 15.85 8.81 3.88
C ASP A 506 14.51 8.90 3.13
N GLY A 507 14.32 8.00 2.13
CA GLY A 507 13.13 7.93 1.29
C GLY A 507 13.09 8.89 0.10
N LEU A 508 14.13 9.71 -0.11
CA LEU A 508 14.25 10.60 -1.26
C LEU A 508 15.24 10.01 -2.27
N ASP A 509 14.86 9.93 -3.54
CA ASP A 509 15.74 9.43 -4.59
C ASP A 509 16.95 10.35 -4.73
N ILE A 510 18.18 9.77 -4.65
CA ILE A 510 19.46 10.47 -4.84
C ILE A 510 20.09 10.14 -6.19
N THR A 511 19.57 9.13 -6.90
CA THR A 511 19.92 8.85 -8.30
C THR A 511 18.66 8.77 -9.16
N GLN A 512 18.83 8.95 -10.46
CA GLN A 512 17.88 8.44 -11.44
C GLN A 512 18.06 6.90 -11.52
N GLU A 513 17.23 6.24 -12.32
CA GLU A 513 17.41 4.83 -12.65
C GLU A 513 18.76 4.62 -13.34
N ILE A 514 19.57 3.68 -12.82
CA ILE A 514 20.89 3.32 -13.31
C ILE A 514 20.78 1.99 -14.03
N ALA A 515 21.06 1.98 -15.33
CA ALA A 515 21.08 0.76 -16.13
C ALA A 515 22.31 -0.09 -15.81
N VAL A 516 22.12 -1.38 -15.70
CA VAL A 516 23.21 -2.37 -15.55
C VAL A 516 23.64 -2.85 -16.94
N PRO A 517 24.92 -2.72 -17.31
CA PRO A 517 25.41 -3.21 -18.60
C PRO A 517 25.24 -4.73 -18.69
N ALA A 518 24.71 -5.21 -19.84
CA ALA A 518 24.67 -6.64 -20.11
C ALA A 518 26.09 -7.19 -20.38
N ALA A 519 26.36 -8.41 -19.95
CA ALA A 519 27.60 -9.13 -20.24
C ALA A 519 27.84 -9.23 -21.75
N THR A 520 29.10 -9.09 -22.15
CA THR A 520 29.51 -9.15 -23.55
C THR A 520 29.94 -10.56 -23.98
N SER A 521 30.14 -11.46 -23.03
CA SER A 521 30.65 -12.83 -23.21
C SER A 521 29.63 -13.86 -22.72
N GLY A 522 28.95 -14.53 -23.69
CA GLY A 522 28.11 -15.71 -23.42
C GLY A 522 26.67 -15.39 -22.98
N GLU A 523 25.77 -16.37 -23.22
CA GLU A 523 24.42 -16.32 -22.71
C GLU A 523 24.39 -16.65 -21.20
N ASN A 524 23.57 -15.95 -20.43
CA ASN A 524 23.41 -16.12 -18.98
C ASN A 524 24.68 -15.92 -18.13
N ASN A 525 25.56 -14.99 -18.52
CA ASN A 525 26.78 -14.69 -17.78
C ASN A 525 26.53 -13.58 -16.74
N TYR A 526 26.51 -13.95 -15.47
CA TYR A 526 26.42 -13.06 -14.30
C TYR A 526 27.77 -12.93 -13.55
N ASP A 527 28.90 -13.32 -14.18
CA ASP A 527 30.25 -13.22 -13.61
C ASP A 527 31.10 -12.11 -14.25
N GLU A 528 30.55 -11.39 -15.24
CA GLU A 528 31.19 -10.24 -15.87
C GLU A 528 30.76 -8.95 -15.17
N TYR A 529 31.49 -8.57 -14.11
CA TYR A 529 31.19 -7.37 -13.33
C TYR A 529 31.66 -6.11 -14.02
N ASN A 530 30.79 -5.12 -14.07
CA ASN A 530 31.02 -3.78 -14.58
C ASN A 530 30.89 -2.77 -13.44
N THR A 531 31.66 -1.68 -13.50
CA THR A 531 31.45 -0.55 -12.59
C THR A 531 30.54 0.47 -13.26
N VAL A 532 29.42 0.80 -12.62
CA VAL A 532 28.54 1.90 -13.00
C VAL A 532 28.71 3.06 -12.03
N GLU A 533 28.53 4.28 -12.50
CA GLU A 533 28.85 5.50 -11.76
C GLU A 533 27.69 6.49 -11.77
N ALA A 534 27.51 7.24 -10.67
CA ALA A 534 26.57 8.35 -10.59
C ALA A 534 27.07 9.43 -9.62
N GLU A 535 26.92 10.69 -10.00
CA GLU A 535 27.14 11.83 -9.08
C GLU A 535 25.92 11.97 -8.17
N VAL A 536 26.13 12.04 -6.85
CA VAL A 536 25.10 12.25 -5.85
C VAL A 536 25.45 13.40 -4.92
N SER A 537 24.45 14.07 -4.36
CA SER A 537 24.63 15.11 -3.34
C SER A 537 24.12 14.58 -2.00
N LEU A 538 25.01 14.50 -1.01
CA LEU A 538 24.70 13.96 0.32
C LEU A 538 24.83 15.04 1.39
N THR A 539 24.06 14.91 2.46
CA THR A 539 24.14 15.75 3.67
C THR A 539 24.93 15.03 4.75
N GLU A 540 25.67 15.78 5.57
CA GLU A 540 26.37 15.25 6.74
C GLU A 540 25.39 14.67 7.75
N GLY A 541 25.71 13.52 8.34
CA GLY A 541 24.91 12.89 9.36
C GLY A 541 24.74 11.39 9.16
N GLU A 542 23.92 10.79 10.01
CA GLU A 542 23.47 9.40 9.87
C GLU A 542 22.19 9.35 9.07
N HIS A 543 22.12 8.46 8.10
CA HIS A 543 21.05 8.34 7.12
C HIS A 543 20.73 6.88 6.82
N ILE A 544 19.57 6.64 6.19
CA ILE A 544 19.20 5.34 5.64
C ILE A 544 19.36 5.38 4.12
N LEU A 545 20.35 4.68 3.62
CA LEU A 545 20.53 4.42 2.19
C LEU A 545 19.67 3.22 1.79
N ARG A 546 18.86 3.35 0.75
CA ARG A 546 18.12 2.24 0.15
C ARG A 546 18.59 2.01 -1.27
N PHE A 547 18.94 0.77 -1.56
CA PHE A 547 19.09 0.23 -2.90
C PHE A 547 17.75 -0.37 -3.33
N THR A 548 17.24 -0.04 -4.51
CA THR A 548 15.98 -0.56 -5.05
C THR A 548 16.20 -1.09 -6.46
N VAL A 549 15.84 -2.33 -6.70
CA VAL A 549 15.85 -2.95 -8.04
C VAL A 549 14.68 -2.40 -8.84
N THR A 550 14.95 -1.88 -10.03
CA THR A 550 13.93 -1.34 -10.95
C THR A 550 13.80 -2.16 -12.23
N GLY A 551 14.82 -2.96 -12.58
CA GLY A 551 14.81 -3.90 -13.69
C GLY A 551 15.40 -5.24 -13.29
N ASP A 552 14.78 -6.34 -13.72
CA ASP A 552 15.04 -7.71 -13.27
C ASP A 552 16.43 -8.26 -13.63
N TRP A 553 16.88 -9.26 -12.87
CA TRP A 553 17.96 -10.17 -13.17
C TRP A 553 19.34 -9.50 -13.21
N MET A 554 19.80 -9.01 -12.08
CA MET A 554 21.15 -8.49 -11.88
C MET A 554 21.78 -9.08 -10.61
N ASP A 555 23.12 -9.11 -10.61
CA ASP A 555 23.94 -9.31 -9.43
C ASP A 555 24.58 -7.99 -9.03
N ILE A 556 24.70 -7.74 -7.73
CA ILE A 556 25.45 -6.60 -7.19
C ILE A 556 26.36 -7.05 -6.05
N ASP A 557 27.63 -6.64 -6.11
CA ASP A 557 28.67 -6.98 -5.14
C ASP A 557 28.80 -5.88 -4.08
N TRP A 558 29.05 -4.64 -4.51
CA TRP A 558 29.24 -3.51 -3.60
C TRP A 558 28.85 -2.16 -4.21
N ILE A 559 28.60 -1.19 -3.31
CA ILE A 559 28.52 0.23 -3.64
C ILE A 559 29.61 0.99 -2.89
N LYS A 560 30.32 1.93 -3.57
CA LYS A 560 31.37 2.77 -2.99
C LYS A 560 31.06 4.23 -3.25
N PHE A 561 31.18 5.04 -2.21
CA PHE A 561 31.07 6.50 -2.31
C PHE A 561 32.45 7.15 -2.11
N CYS A 562 32.84 8.01 -3.03
CA CYS A 562 34.09 8.77 -2.98
C CYS A 562 33.77 10.26 -2.88
N ALA A 563 34.52 11.00 -2.06
CA ALA A 563 34.37 12.43 -1.97
C ALA A 563 34.90 13.11 -3.27
N GLY A 564 34.11 14.01 -3.86
CA GLY A 564 34.45 14.70 -5.11
C GLY A 564 33.93 14.02 -6.37
N GLU A 565 34.51 14.32 -7.51
CA GLU A 565 33.99 13.98 -8.84
C GLU A 565 34.52 12.66 -9.42
N SER A 566 35.40 11.93 -8.72
CA SER A 566 35.92 10.62 -9.16
C SER A 566 36.37 9.73 -8.01
N CYS A 567 36.30 8.41 -8.24
CA CYS A 567 36.84 7.37 -7.35
C CYS A 567 38.20 6.91 -7.85
N GLU A 568 39.15 7.81 -8.10
CA GLU A 568 40.52 7.38 -8.47
C GLU A 568 41.15 6.55 -7.33
N GLU A 569 41.69 5.38 -7.67
CA GLU A 569 42.55 4.61 -6.76
C GLU A 569 43.84 5.41 -6.53
N THR A 570 43.92 6.11 -5.40
CA THR A 570 45.23 6.52 -4.91
C THR A 570 45.92 5.25 -4.40
N ASP A 571 46.82 4.70 -5.20
CA ASP A 571 47.83 3.76 -4.76
C ASP A 571 48.71 4.46 -3.69
N GLY A 572 48.32 4.34 -2.45
CA GLY A 572 48.93 5.00 -1.31
C GLY A 572 48.80 4.18 -0.04
N ILE A 573 49.74 3.23 0.15
CA ILE A 573 50.14 2.63 1.43
C ILE A 573 48.95 2.02 2.23
N ARG A 574 48.74 0.72 2.02
CA ARG A 574 48.07 -0.16 2.96
C ARG A 574 48.77 -0.09 4.32
N THR A 575 48.30 0.69 5.25
CA THR A 575 48.38 0.36 6.66
C THR A 575 47.32 -0.70 6.92
N ALA A 576 47.70 -1.94 6.77
CA ALA A 576 46.93 -3.08 7.22
C ALA A 576 46.67 -2.91 8.70
N LEU A 577 45.46 -2.50 9.08
CA LEU A 577 44.92 -2.87 10.38
C LEU A 577 44.70 -4.39 10.34
N PRO A 578 45.21 -5.14 11.33
CA PRO A 578 45.04 -6.58 11.34
C PRO A 578 43.54 -6.88 11.46
N THR A 579 42.99 -7.53 10.46
CA THR A 579 41.71 -8.24 10.57
C THR A 579 41.90 -9.34 11.60
N VAL A 580 41.57 -9.08 12.84
CA VAL A 580 41.34 -10.12 13.82
C VAL A 580 39.98 -10.71 13.50
N ARG A 581 39.96 -11.74 12.67
CA ARG A 581 38.83 -12.69 12.69
C ARG A 581 38.86 -13.32 14.08
N SER A 582 37.99 -12.87 14.98
CA SER A 582 37.75 -13.59 16.21
C SER A 582 36.70 -14.65 15.89
N ASP A 583 37.10 -15.92 15.88
CA ASP A 583 36.20 -17.09 15.99
C ASP A 583 35.52 -17.13 17.37
N ALA A 584 35.12 -16.00 17.87
CA ALA A 584 34.53 -15.86 19.19
C ALA A 584 33.01 -15.71 19.03
N ALA A 585 32.29 -16.69 19.56
CA ALA A 585 30.85 -16.66 19.64
C ALA A 585 30.35 -15.31 20.21
N PRO A 586 29.25 -14.76 19.69
CA PRO A 586 28.70 -13.50 20.17
C PRO A 586 28.41 -13.56 21.68
N PRO A 587 28.44 -12.45 22.38
CA PRO A 587 28.13 -12.41 23.80
C PRO A 587 26.70 -12.90 24.03
N ARG A 588 26.50 -13.81 24.97
CA ARG A 588 25.19 -14.37 25.33
C ARG A 588 24.73 -13.81 26.67
N LEU A 589 23.48 -13.38 26.72
CA LEU A 589 22.84 -13.06 27.98
C LEU A 589 22.45 -14.36 28.68
N VAL A 590 22.95 -14.60 29.88
CA VAL A 590 22.76 -15.85 30.64
C VAL A 590 22.10 -15.54 31.97
N LYS A 591 21.04 -16.26 32.30
CA LYS A 591 20.38 -16.20 33.61
C LYS A 591 20.73 -17.44 34.43
N ARG A 592 21.31 -17.25 35.62
CA ARG A 592 21.44 -18.32 36.62
C ARG A 592 20.80 -17.88 37.94
N GLY A 593 19.72 -18.55 38.30
CA GLY A 593 18.89 -18.12 39.44
C GLY A 593 18.26 -16.75 39.13
N ASN A 594 18.42 -15.80 40.05
CA ASN A 594 17.88 -14.43 39.89
C ASN A 594 18.89 -13.42 39.35
N VAL A 595 20.04 -13.88 38.81
CA VAL A 595 21.11 -12.99 38.34
C VAL A 595 21.26 -13.13 36.81
N LEU A 596 21.21 -11.99 36.09
CA LEU A 596 21.50 -11.86 34.67
C LEU A 596 22.94 -11.37 34.50
N PHE A 597 23.69 -11.98 33.58
CA PHE A 597 25.05 -11.56 33.21
C PHE A 597 25.32 -11.87 31.73
N ILE A 598 26.26 -11.15 31.17
CA ILE A 598 26.73 -11.35 29.78
C ILE A 598 27.91 -12.34 29.84
N GLU A 599 27.84 -13.42 29.05
CA GLU A 599 28.96 -14.37 28.91
C GLU A 599 29.58 -14.22 27.51
N LYS A 600 30.89 -13.89 27.45
CA LYS A 600 31.66 -13.75 26.22
C LYS A 600 33.01 -14.43 26.41
N ASN A 601 33.36 -15.37 25.51
CA ASN A 601 34.61 -16.11 25.53
C ASN A 601 34.93 -16.79 26.89
N GLY A 602 33.90 -17.35 27.56
CA GLY A 602 34.07 -17.99 28.85
C GLY A 602 34.22 -17.03 30.04
N MET A 603 34.21 -15.73 29.82
CA MET A 603 34.20 -14.69 30.85
C MET A 603 32.79 -14.15 31.08
N ARG A 604 32.49 -13.75 32.31
CA ARG A 604 31.21 -13.19 32.70
C ARG A 604 31.35 -11.71 33.03
N PHE A 605 30.35 -10.96 32.64
CA PHE A 605 30.28 -9.52 32.86
C PHE A 605 28.89 -9.17 33.45
N ASP A 606 28.80 -8.20 34.30
CA ASP A 606 27.52 -7.63 34.72
C ASP A 606 26.86 -6.84 33.57
N LEU A 607 25.64 -6.40 33.77
CA LEU A 607 24.89 -5.64 32.76
C LEU A 607 25.46 -4.24 32.48
N THR A 608 26.48 -3.81 33.25
CA THR A 608 27.22 -2.56 33.04
C THR A 608 28.56 -2.78 32.34
N GLY A 609 28.88 -4.04 32.00
CA GLY A 609 30.11 -4.42 31.29
C GLY A 609 31.32 -4.68 32.20
N HIS A 610 31.19 -4.73 33.52
CA HIS A 610 32.25 -5.09 34.42
C HIS A 610 32.38 -6.61 34.57
N GLN A 611 33.61 -7.12 34.45
CA GLN A 611 33.87 -8.56 34.58
C GLN A 611 33.56 -9.03 36.01
N ILE A 612 32.73 -10.06 36.12
CA ILE A 612 32.42 -10.74 37.38
C ILE A 612 33.09 -12.10 37.45
N LYS A 613 33.57 -12.47 38.61
CA LYS A 613 34.24 -13.75 38.83
C LYS A 613 33.27 -14.94 38.96
#